data_36e63dc9157355c7dbdf595895be9a18
#
_entry.id   36e63dc9157355c7dbdf595895be9a18
#
_cell.length_a   1.000
_cell.length_b   1.000
_cell.length_c   1.000
_cell.angle_alpha   90.00
_cell.angle_beta   90.00
_cell.angle_gamma   90.00
#
_symmetry.space_group_name_H-M   'P 1'
#
loop_
_entity.id
_entity.type
_entity.pdbx_description
1 polymer ?
#
loop_
_entity_poly.entity_id
_entity_poly.type
_entity_poly.pdbx_seq_one_letter_code
_entity_poly.pdbx_strand_id
1 'polypeptide(L)'
;MIFDKTSNLNLYASLIPHLDEILEFARTASQKPVGAYPYPGGRIMIQEGETSPLTEKDFESHKNYLDLQWILNGKEVMEYANIHNLTETVPYDPEKDIQFWKGTGCLMEVTADTFYLVYPEDAHKPCCHMNEKNAYRKIVVKIPV
;
A
#
# COMPACT_ATOMS: atom_id res chain seq x y z
N MET A 1 -10.42 -3.10 4.66
CA MET A 1 -9.02 -3.53 4.36
C MET A 1 -8.91 -5.05 4.32
N ILE A 2 -8.05 -5.58 3.47
CA ILE A 2 -7.64 -7.00 3.45
C ILE A 2 -6.15 -7.06 3.79
N PHE A 3 -5.74 -8.03 4.61
CA PHE A 3 -4.34 -8.32 4.90
C PHE A 3 -4.18 -9.85 4.90
N ASP A 4 -3.35 -10.38 4.01
CA ASP A 4 -3.21 -11.83 3.83
C ASP A 4 -1.86 -12.19 3.20
N LYS A 5 -1.61 -13.47 3.01
CA LYS A 5 -0.43 -13.98 2.31
C LYS A 5 -0.54 -13.77 0.80
N THR A 6 0.57 -13.44 0.17
CA THR A 6 0.63 -13.27 -1.31
C THR A 6 0.21 -14.53 -2.06
N SER A 7 0.42 -15.72 -1.49
CA SER A 7 -0.06 -17.00 -2.04
C SER A 7 -1.60 -17.08 -2.16
N ASN A 8 -2.31 -16.25 -1.40
CA ASN A 8 -3.78 -16.20 -1.36
C ASN A 8 -4.39 -15.15 -2.30
N LEU A 9 -3.56 -14.37 -3.04
CA LEU A 9 -4.05 -13.30 -3.93
C LEU A 9 -5.14 -13.76 -4.89
N ASN A 10 -5.06 -14.97 -5.41
CA ASN A 10 -6.07 -15.53 -6.32
C ASN A 10 -7.47 -15.66 -5.70
N LEU A 11 -7.60 -15.73 -4.37
CA LEU A 11 -8.90 -15.75 -3.68
C LEU A 11 -9.63 -14.41 -3.83
N TYR A 12 -8.91 -13.34 -4.14
CA TYR A 12 -9.41 -11.97 -4.26
C TYR A 12 -9.52 -11.49 -5.72
N ALA A 13 -9.43 -12.41 -6.68
CA ALA A 13 -9.45 -12.08 -8.12
C ALA A 13 -10.70 -11.29 -8.55
N SER A 14 -11.85 -11.52 -7.90
CA SER A 14 -13.08 -10.75 -8.18
C SER A 14 -13.02 -9.29 -7.72
N LEU A 15 -12.08 -8.95 -6.83
CA LEU A 15 -11.87 -7.60 -6.29
C LEU A 15 -10.71 -6.86 -6.95
N ILE A 16 -9.86 -7.58 -7.69
CA ILE A 16 -8.62 -7.06 -8.27
C ILE A 16 -8.67 -7.26 -9.79
N PRO A 17 -9.17 -6.27 -10.54
CA PRO A 17 -9.20 -6.35 -12.00
C PRO A 17 -7.80 -6.59 -12.58
N HIS A 18 -7.71 -7.45 -13.59
CA HIS A 18 -6.45 -7.79 -14.26
C HIS A 18 -5.38 -8.36 -13.30
N LEU A 19 -5.80 -9.17 -12.34
CA LEU A 19 -4.87 -9.77 -11.37
C LEU A 19 -3.76 -10.59 -12.05
N ASP A 20 -4.06 -11.28 -13.15
CA ASP A 20 -3.07 -12.09 -13.87
C ASP A 20 -1.93 -11.24 -14.42
N GLU A 21 -2.22 -10.06 -14.95
CA GLU A 21 -1.22 -9.10 -15.43
C GLU A 21 -0.37 -8.55 -14.28
N ILE A 22 -0.99 -8.30 -13.12
CA ILE A 22 -0.27 -7.86 -11.91
C ILE A 22 0.67 -8.96 -11.43
N LEU A 23 0.21 -10.21 -11.38
CA LEU A 23 1.03 -11.35 -10.97
C LEU A 23 2.18 -11.61 -11.95
N GLU A 24 1.93 -11.49 -13.26
CA GLU A 24 2.99 -11.61 -14.27
C GLU A 24 4.02 -10.50 -14.12
N PHE A 25 3.60 -9.25 -13.92
CA PHE A 25 4.49 -8.14 -13.63
C PHE A 25 5.34 -8.42 -12.37
N ALA A 26 4.72 -8.93 -11.31
CA ALA A 26 5.37 -9.19 -10.03
C ALA A 26 6.54 -10.20 -10.14
N ARG A 27 6.44 -11.19 -11.05
CA ARG A 27 7.51 -12.20 -11.28
C ARG A 27 8.86 -11.59 -11.66
N THR A 28 8.83 -10.42 -12.31
CA THR A 28 10.05 -9.74 -12.78
C THR A 28 10.31 -8.41 -12.08
N ALA A 29 9.44 -8.01 -11.15
CA ALA A 29 9.46 -6.69 -10.51
C ALA A 29 10.74 -6.41 -9.70
N SER A 30 11.37 -7.45 -9.14
CA SER A 30 12.65 -7.31 -8.42
C SER A 30 13.79 -6.79 -9.31
N GLN A 31 13.71 -7.03 -10.62
CA GLN A 31 14.72 -6.64 -11.61
C GLN A 31 14.38 -5.33 -12.35
N LYS A 32 13.16 -4.81 -12.18
CA LYS A 32 12.70 -3.60 -12.87
C LYS A 32 13.18 -2.35 -12.13
N PRO A 33 13.46 -1.23 -12.81
CA PRO A 33 13.74 0.05 -12.18
C PRO A 33 12.59 0.51 -11.25
N VAL A 34 12.91 1.34 -10.26
CA VAL A 34 11.91 2.11 -9.51
C VAL A 34 11.17 3.02 -10.48
N GLY A 35 9.83 3.10 -10.38
CA GLY A 35 9.01 3.89 -11.28
C GLY A 35 7.57 3.41 -11.37
N ALA A 36 6.81 4.06 -12.24
CA ALA A 36 5.41 3.73 -12.51
C ALA A 36 5.27 3.06 -13.88
N TYR A 37 4.48 2.01 -13.92
CA TYR A 37 4.24 1.16 -15.09
C TYR A 37 2.73 1.08 -15.34
N PRO A 38 2.26 1.41 -16.55
CA PRO A 38 0.86 1.25 -16.89
C PRO A 38 0.49 -0.23 -17.04
N TYR A 39 -0.75 -0.58 -16.67
CA TYR A 39 -1.37 -1.85 -17.01
C TYR A 39 -2.88 -1.60 -17.27
N PRO A 40 -3.64 -2.54 -17.87
CA PRO A 40 -5.03 -2.27 -18.27
C PRO A 40 -5.97 -1.88 -17.13
N GLY A 41 -5.68 -2.30 -15.89
CA GLY A 41 -6.49 -2.00 -14.70
C GLY A 41 -6.03 -0.76 -13.91
N GLY A 42 -5.05 0.04 -14.41
CA GLY A 42 -4.56 1.19 -13.67
C GLY A 42 -3.04 1.38 -13.80
N ARG A 43 -2.33 1.48 -12.68
CA ARG A 43 -0.86 1.60 -12.67
C ARG A 43 -0.22 0.76 -11.58
N ILE A 44 0.93 0.20 -11.88
CA ILE A 44 1.79 -0.51 -10.93
C ILE A 44 3.01 0.38 -10.66
N MET A 45 3.35 0.58 -9.41
CA MET A 45 4.56 1.30 -9.02
C MET A 45 5.53 0.35 -8.33
N ILE A 46 6.80 0.48 -8.65
CA ILE A 46 7.89 -0.10 -7.86
C ILE A 46 8.48 1.03 -7.02
N GLN A 47 8.47 0.85 -5.72
CA GLN A 47 9.04 1.77 -4.75
C GLN A 47 10.15 1.09 -3.98
N GLU A 48 11.17 1.86 -3.63
CA GLU A 48 12.31 1.42 -2.84
C GLU A 48 12.73 2.54 -1.90
N GLY A 49 13.14 2.20 -0.69
CA GLY A 49 13.55 3.19 0.29
C GLY A 49 13.84 2.59 1.65
N GLU A 50 13.90 3.46 2.63
CA GLU A 50 14.02 3.10 4.03
C GLU A 50 12.76 3.53 4.78
N THR A 51 12.37 2.74 5.79
CA THR A 51 11.22 3.02 6.63
C THR A 51 11.48 4.21 7.56
N SER A 52 10.42 4.94 7.92
CA SER A 52 10.42 6.06 8.87
C SER A 52 9.79 5.65 10.20
N PRO A 53 10.10 6.34 11.32
CA PRO A 53 9.35 6.15 12.56
C PRO A 53 7.85 6.42 12.35
N LEU A 54 7.00 5.65 13.01
CA LEU A 54 5.54 5.85 12.98
C LEU A 54 5.09 7.26 13.37
N THR A 55 5.84 7.90 14.27
CA THR A 55 5.55 9.24 14.77
C THR A 55 5.83 10.36 13.77
N GLU A 56 6.57 10.08 12.71
CA GLU A 56 6.93 11.05 11.68
C GLU A 56 5.97 11.05 10.50
N LYS A 57 4.96 10.16 10.50
CA LYS A 57 3.98 10.05 9.43
C LYS A 57 2.56 10.24 9.93
N ASP A 58 1.75 10.88 9.12
CA ASP A 58 0.31 10.89 9.25
C ASP A 58 -0.31 9.71 8.47
N PHE A 59 -1.54 9.33 8.79
CA PHE A 59 -2.31 8.41 7.95
C PHE A 59 -2.63 9.09 6.62
N GLU A 60 -2.59 8.33 5.53
CA GLU A 60 -3.07 8.74 4.22
C GLU A 60 -4.28 7.90 3.79
N SER A 61 -5.17 8.50 3.02
CA SER A 61 -6.26 7.81 2.33
C SER A 61 -6.44 8.35 0.92
N HIS A 62 -7.09 7.56 0.06
CA HIS A 62 -7.33 7.87 -1.34
C HIS A 62 -8.83 7.80 -1.63
N LYS A 63 -9.34 8.55 -2.61
CA LYS A 63 -10.77 8.50 -2.97
C LYS A 63 -11.03 7.72 -4.24
N ASN A 64 -10.10 7.78 -5.19
CA ASN A 64 -10.28 7.26 -6.54
C ASN A 64 -9.62 5.91 -6.79
N TYR A 65 -8.83 5.40 -5.81
CA TYR A 65 -8.08 4.16 -5.97
C TYR A 65 -8.17 3.26 -4.74
N LEU A 66 -8.21 1.96 -5.00
CA LEU A 66 -7.73 0.94 -4.05
C LEU A 66 -6.21 0.87 -4.18
N ASP A 67 -5.52 0.65 -3.06
CA ASP A 67 -4.10 0.36 -3.04
C ASP A 67 -3.88 -1.11 -2.69
N LEU A 68 -3.36 -1.88 -3.65
CA LEU A 68 -2.82 -3.20 -3.37
C LEU A 68 -1.31 -3.07 -3.23
N GLN A 69 -0.77 -3.43 -2.07
CA GLN A 69 0.66 -3.29 -1.78
C GLN A 69 1.24 -4.59 -1.23
N TRP A 70 2.45 -4.95 -1.67
CA TRP A 70 3.23 -6.02 -1.04
C TRP A 70 4.73 -5.81 -1.19
N ILE A 71 5.48 -6.36 -0.24
CA ILE A 71 6.94 -6.26 -0.18
C ILE A 71 7.57 -7.30 -1.11
N LEU A 72 8.52 -6.85 -1.93
CA LEU A 72 9.39 -7.72 -2.74
C LEU A 72 10.66 -8.10 -1.98
N ASN A 73 11.18 -7.17 -1.18
CA ASN A 73 12.38 -7.35 -0.36
C ASN A 73 12.34 -6.43 0.85
N GLY A 74 12.88 -6.90 1.97
CA GLY A 74 12.84 -6.17 3.24
C GLY A 74 11.49 -6.32 3.96
N LYS A 75 11.11 -5.31 4.72
CA LYS A 75 9.84 -5.26 5.46
C LYS A 75 9.47 -3.84 5.83
N GLU A 76 8.21 -3.64 6.16
CA GLU A 76 7.69 -2.41 6.76
C GLU A 76 6.68 -2.73 7.88
N VAL A 77 6.44 -1.77 8.75
CA VAL A 77 5.23 -1.73 9.57
C VAL A 77 4.24 -0.79 8.87
N MET A 78 3.03 -1.24 8.71
CA MET A 78 1.90 -0.44 8.25
C MET A 78 0.94 -0.24 9.42
N GLU A 79 0.51 1.00 9.68
CA GLU A 79 -0.56 1.29 10.64
C GLU A 79 -1.86 1.53 9.88
N TYR A 80 -2.94 0.88 10.30
CA TYR A 80 -4.27 0.95 9.70
C TYR A 80 -5.30 1.54 10.65
N ALA A 81 -6.18 2.42 10.14
CA ALA A 81 -7.41 2.82 10.81
C ALA A 81 -8.49 3.18 9.79
N ASN A 82 -9.77 2.99 10.13
CA ASN A 82 -10.85 3.55 9.32
C ASN A 82 -10.91 5.06 9.53
N ILE A 83 -11.13 5.85 8.45
CA ILE A 83 -11.16 7.33 8.49
C ILE A 83 -12.15 7.89 9.51
N HIS A 84 -13.24 7.19 9.79
CA HIS A 84 -14.24 7.62 10.78
C HIS A 84 -13.71 7.62 12.24
N ASN A 85 -12.58 6.98 12.49
CA ASN A 85 -11.91 6.94 13.80
C ASN A 85 -10.74 7.93 13.89
N LEU A 86 -10.55 8.75 12.87
CA LEU A 86 -9.41 9.66 12.74
C LEU A 86 -9.87 11.13 12.65
N THR A 87 -8.92 12.03 12.88
CA THR A 87 -9.14 13.47 12.68
C THR A 87 -8.42 13.92 11.42
N GLU A 88 -9.15 14.53 10.49
CA GLU A 88 -8.57 15.12 9.29
C GLU A 88 -7.57 16.22 9.66
N THR A 89 -6.39 16.20 9.04
CA THR A 89 -5.34 17.21 9.26
C THR A 89 -5.01 17.99 8.00
N VAL A 90 -5.08 17.34 6.84
CA VAL A 90 -4.94 18.00 5.54
C VAL A 90 -6.12 17.58 4.67
N PRO A 91 -6.88 18.56 4.13
CA PRO A 91 -8.00 18.25 3.23
C PRO A 91 -7.57 17.48 1.99
N TYR A 92 -8.53 16.78 1.40
CA TYR A 92 -8.32 16.03 0.18
C TYR A 92 -7.75 16.89 -0.96
N ASP A 93 -6.62 16.45 -1.51
CA ASP A 93 -5.99 16.99 -2.71
C ASP A 93 -6.40 16.14 -3.92
N PRO A 94 -7.27 16.67 -4.83
CA PRO A 94 -7.74 15.90 -5.99
C PRO A 94 -6.66 15.66 -7.07
N GLU A 95 -5.59 16.45 -7.11
CA GLU A 95 -4.51 16.27 -8.08
C GLU A 95 -3.62 15.08 -7.71
N LYS A 96 -3.45 14.84 -6.40
CA LYS A 96 -2.63 13.75 -5.88
C LYS A 96 -3.46 12.54 -5.44
N ASP A 97 -4.79 12.69 -5.36
CA ASP A 97 -5.71 11.73 -4.77
C ASP A 97 -5.28 11.32 -3.37
N ILE A 98 -5.05 12.29 -2.49
CA ILE A 98 -4.56 12.04 -1.13
C ILE A 98 -5.24 12.95 -0.11
N GLN A 99 -5.46 12.41 1.07
CA GLN A 99 -5.98 13.10 2.25
C GLN A 99 -5.22 12.61 3.47
N PHE A 100 -4.93 13.50 4.45
CA PHE A 100 -4.16 13.11 5.62
C PHE A 100 -4.98 13.22 6.91
N TRP A 101 -4.63 12.31 7.86
CA TRP A 101 -5.37 12.12 9.09
C TRP A 101 -4.42 11.87 10.27
N LYS A 102 -4.88 12.23 11.47
CA LYS A 102 -4.22 11.88 12.74
C LYS A 102 -5.10 11.01 13.60
N GLY A 103 -4.46 10.15 14.37
CA GLY A 103 -5.06 9.23 15.32
C GLY A 103 -4.16 8.05 15.60
N THR A 104 -4.79 6.96 16.05
CA THR A 104 -4.11 5.69 16.33
C THR A 104 -4.85 4.56 15.62
N GLY A 105 -4.11 3.53 15.23
CA GLY A 105 -4.63 2.39 14.50
C GLY A 105 -4.02 1.06 14.92
N CYS A 106 -4.26 0.04 14.11
CA CYS A 106 -3.70 -1.28 14.28
C CYS A 106 -2.39 -1.40 13.51
N LEU A 107 -1.37 -1.93 14.15
CA LEU A 107 -0.06 -2.15 13.53
C LEU A 107 0.00 -3.53 12.88
N MET A 108 0.54 -3.59 11.68
CA MET A 108 0.79 -4.83 10.94
C MET A 108 2.20 -4.83 10.39
N GLU A 109 2.94 -5.92 10.63
CA GLU A 109 4.21 -6.14 9.97
C GLU A 109 3.95 -6.73 8.58
N VAL A 110 4.40 -6.03 7.55
CA VAL A 110 4.28 -6.43 6.14
C VAL A 110 5.63 -6.96 5.67
N THR A 111 5.65 -8.21 5.27
CA THR A 111 6.85 -8.94 4.83
C THR A 111 6.67 -9.43 3.39
N ALA A 112 7.70 -10.02 2.79
CA ALA A 112 7.68 -10.44 1.39
C ALA A 112 6.61 -11.51 1.06
N ASP A 113 6.05 -12.19 2.06
CA ASP A 113 4.99 -13.19 1.87
C ASP A 113 3.59 -12.67 2.20
N THR A 114 3.45 -11.37 2.49
CA THR A 114 2.17 -10.73 2.82
C THR A 114 1.85 -9.57 1.90
N PHE A 115 0.57 -9.29 1.75
CA PHE A 115 0.06 -8.11 1.06
C PHE A 115 -1.06 -7.45 1.88
N TYR A 116 -1.35 -6.20 1.56
CA TYR A 116 -2.58 -5.56 1.98
C TYR A 116 -3.28 -4.86 0.82
N LEU A 117 -4.61 -4.83 0.90
CA LEU A 117 -5.50 -4.09 -0.01
C LEU A 117 -6.33 -3.13 0.83
N VAL A 118 -6.21 -1.84 0.58
CA VAL A 118 -6.93 -0.77 1.27
C VAL A 118 -7.93 -0.10 0.35
N TYR A 119 -9.10 0.18 0.89
CA TYR A 119 -10.21 0.88 0.23
C TYR A 119 -10.17 2.38 0.59
N PRO A 120 -10.99 3.24 -0.06
CA PRO A 120 -11.00 4.68 0.22
C PRO A 120 -11.20 5.07 1.69
N GLU A 121 -11.96 4.27 2.45
CA GLU A 121 -12.17 4.51 3.90
C GLU A 121 -11.07 3.93 4.80
N ASP A 122 -10.11 3.22 4.22
CA ASP A 122 -9.03 2.57 4.93
C ASP A 122 -7.78 3.47 4.94
N ALA A 123 -7.71 4.36 5.93
CA ALA A 123 -6.51 5.16 6.13
C ALA A 123 -5.35 4.29 6.59
N HIS A 124 -4.16 4.55 6.07
CA HIS A 124 -2.97 3.76 6.35
C HIS A 124 -1.70 4.63 6.41
N LYS A 125 -0.70 4.17 7.18
CA LYS A 125 0.66 4.74 7.21
C LYS A 125 1.63 3.68 6.71
N PRO A 126 1.97 3.67 5.44
CA PRO A 126 2.94 2.71 4.88
C PRO A 126 4.38 3.12 5.18
N CYS A 127 5.31 2.21 4.96
CA CYS A 127 6.75 2.46 5.02
C CYS A 127 7.22 2.94 6.39
N CYS A 128 6.68 2.37 7.47
CA CYS A 128 7.07 2.71 8.84
C CYS A 128 7.89 1.59 9.52
N HIS A 129 8.47 1.93 10.67
CA HIS A 129 9.07 0.99 11.62
C HIS A 129 8.72 1.40 13.06
N MET A 130 8.76 0.43 13.98
CA MET A 130 8.60 0.69 15.41
C MET A 130 9.93 1.00 16.10
N ASN A 131 10.93 0.17 15.89
CA ASN A 131 12.20 0.23 16.60
C ASN A 131 13.37 0.48 15.66
N GLU A 132 13.51 -0.35 14.62
CA GLU A 132 14.67 -0.31 13.75
C GLU A 132 14.27 0.03 12.32
N LYS A 133 15.06 0.92 11.71
CA LYS A 133 14.92 1.25 10.29
C LYS A 133 15.21 0.02 9.44
N ASN A 134 14.33 -0.22 8.47
CA ASN A 134 14.48 -1.29 7.49
C ASN A 134 14.50 -0.72 6.08
N ALA A 135 15.31 -1.29 5.21
CA ALA A 135 15.16 -1.09 3.79
C ALA A 135 13.94 -1.89 3.29
N TYR A 136 13.24 -1.34 2.31
CA TYR A 136 12.15 -2.03 1.62
C TYR A 136 12.22 -1.82 0.12
N ARG A 137 11.71 -2.81 -0.61
CA ARG A 137 11.34 -2.70 -2.02
C ARG A 137 9.98 -3.32 -2.19
N LYS A 138 9.03 -2.61 -2.80
CA LYS A 138 7.64 -3.04 -2.87
C LYS A 138 6.96 -2.70 -4.19
N ILE A 139 5.87 -3.41 -4.44
CA ILE A 139 4.88 -3.09 -5.46
C ILE A 139 3.72 -2.35 -4.80
N VAL A 140 3.27 -1.29 -5.45
CA VAL A 140 2.02 -0.59 -5.14
C VAL A 140 1.18 -0.56 -6.41
N VAL A 141 0.01 -1.18 -6.38
CA VAL A 141 -0.92 -1.18 -7.50
C VAL A 141 -2.08 -0.25 -7.18
N LYS A 142 -2.25 0.77 -8.00
CA LYS A 142 -3.38 1.70 -7.93
C LYS A 142 -4.48 1.21 -8.86
N ILE A 143 -5.59 0.78 -8.28
CA ILE A 143 -6.76 0.22 -8.96
C ILE A 143 -7.90 1.24 -8.85
N PRO A 144 -8.41 1.84 -9.96
CA PRO A 144 -9.53 2.77 -9.91
C PRO A 144 -10.78 2.14 -9.29
N VAL A 145 -11.54 2.93 -8.51
CA VAL A 145 -12.84 2.56 -7.91
C VAL A 145 -13.99 3.17 -8.68
#